data_3afab21d008adcd525f8a7150538d29d
#
_entry.id   3afab21d008adcd525f8a7150538d29d
#
_cell.length_a   1.000
_cell.length_b   1.000
_cell.length_c   1.000
_cell.angle_alpha   90.00
_cell.angle_beta   90.00
_cell.angle_gamma   90.00
#
_symmetry.space_group_name_H-M   'P 1'
#
loop_
_entity.id
_entity.type
_entity.pdbx_description
1 polymer ?
#
loop_
_entity_poly.entity_id
_entity_poly.type
_entity_poly.pdbx_seq_one_letter_code
_entity_poly.pdbx_strand_id
1 'polypeptide(L)'
;MPVVPAPAEPAPARQEAAGAEAPAGAYEAEQADPPPRYEFLEHIGSGGMADVYRARDNELGRHVAVKLFRDADETVADRQRREREINLLSGLTHIGLVPVYDAGRLVHAGVERRYLVMELVEGLSLAHRIQSGPLKPRQVADIGAQVADVLSYVHGRGVIHRDIKPENILLDETPTFGYTLITRLADFGVAQFVDGTRLTGHGTIMGTAAYISPEQARGEDVTAATDMYSLGLVLLEALKGEREYAGTPIEAALARLHRSPEIPETLSPEWRALLAAMTADDPALRPNAHDVASTMRDIIRSMIVETQMRKGRVPVWAKAANRQEGARQRWLVGIAGALIGALGLGLTIAIAVTAAGGSLFG
;
A
#
# COMPACT_ATOMS: atom_id res chain seq x y z
N MET A 1 48.21 47.23 -32.29
CA MET A 1 49.40 47.03 -31.45
C MET A 1 49.23 47.90 -30.21
N PRO A 2 48.96 47.39 -29.07
CA PRO A 2 49.12 48.09 -27.81
C PRO A 2 50.40 47.67 -27.12
N VAL A 3 51.00 48.65 -26.48
CA VAL A 3 52.33 48.70 -25.88
C VAL A 3 52.30 47.97 -24.52
N VAL A 4 53.33 47.13 -24.31
CA VAL A 4 53.65 46.48 -23.05
C VAL A 4 54.51 47.43 -22.21
N PRO A 5 54.19 47.68 -20.90
CA PRO A 5 55.15 48.39 -20.05
C PRO A 5 56.06 47.34 -19.32
N ALA A 6 57.34 47.82 -19.18
CA ALA A 6 58.47 47.09 -18.60
C ALA A 6 58.40 46.96 -17.07
N PRO A 7 59.17 46.00 -16.44
CA PRO A 7 59.10 45.70 -15.03
C PRO A 7 59.89 46.74 -14.17
N ALA A 8 59.33 46.97 -12.97
CA ALA A 8 59.94 47.84 -11.97
C ALA A 8 60.96 47.09 -11.09
N GLU A 9 62.01 47.76 -10.74
CA GLU A 9 63.18 47.32 -9.90
C GLU A 9 62.77 47.12 -8.43
N PRO A 10 63.54 46.27 -7.70
CA PRO A 10 63.30 45.95 -6.31
C PRO A 10 63.87 46.99 -5.33
N ALA A 11 63.11 47.32 -4.30
CA ALA A 11 63.55 48.18 -3.20
C ALA A 11 64.26 47.33 -2.08
N PRO A 12 65.11 47.94 -1.24
CA PRO A 12 66.10 47.22 -0.44
C PRO A 12 65.59 46.65 0.89
N ALA A 13 66.32 45.60 1.31
CA ALA A 13 66.15 44.91 2.56
C ALA A 13 66.23 45.78 3.80
N ARG A 14 65.33 45.60 4.76
CA ARG A 14 65.46 46.06 6.14
C ARG A 14 65.78 44.87 7.04
N GLN A 15 66.80 45.11 7.85
CA GLN A 15 67.41 44.22 8.79
C GLN A 15 66.50 43.78 9.98
N GLU A 16 66.84 42.66 10.48
CA GLU A 16 66.42 41.92 11.68
C GLU A 16 66.20 42.80 12.91
N ALA A 17 65.15 42.50 13.63
CA ALA A 17 65.11 42.67 15.09
C ALA A 17 64.64 41.36 15.71
N ALA A 18 65.51 40.81 16.51
CA ALA A 18 65.36 39.56 17.28
C ALA A 18 64.31 39.66 18.39
N GLY A 19 63.61 38.59 18.65
CA GLY A 19 63.23 38.14 19.98
C GLY A 19 61.85 38.50 20.44
N ALA A 20 60.90 37.59 20.24
CA ALA A 20 59.89 37.24 21.23
C ALA A 20 59.40 35.82 20.91
N GLU A 21 59.84 34.82 21.65
CA GLU A 21 59.24 33.50 21.73
C GLU A 21 57.78 33.65 22.22
N ALA A 22 56.82 33.40 21.35
CA ALA A 22 55.42 33.15 21.72
C ALA A 22 55.32 31.70 22.21
N PRO A 23 54.60 31.43 23.33
CA PRO A 23 54.43 30.09 23.84
C PRO A 23 53.63 29.29 22.83
N ALA A 24 54.22 28.18 22.36
CA ALA A 24 53.51 27.13 21.58
C ALA A 24 52.52 26.43 22.56
N GLY A 25 51.39 27.04 22.73
CA GLY A 25 50.18 26.40 23.24
C GLY A 25 49.34 26.01 22.04
N ALA A 26 49.72 24.89 21.37
CA ALA A 26 48.83 24.25 20.45
C ALA A 26 47.61 23.81 21.25
N TYR A 27 46.49 24.53 21.11
CA TYR A 27 45.20 23.99 21.38
C TYR A 27 44.99 22.89 20.33
N GLU A 28 45.38 21.66 20.65
CA GLU A 28 44.78 20.50 20.04
C GLU A 28 43.29 20.61 20.40
N ALA A 29 42.50 21.19 19.51
CA ALA A 29 41.06 21.07 19.56
C ALA A 29 40.84 19.55 19.44
N GLU A 30 40.51 18.93 20.56
CA GLU A 30 40.02 17.57 20.65
C GLU A 30 38.92 17.48 19.58
N GLN A 31 39.26 16.84 18.47
CA GLN A 31 38.30 16.62 17.38
C GLN A 31 37.28 15.66 17.97
N ALA A 32 36.23 16.23 18.55
CA ALA A 32 35.08 15.45 18.93
C ALA A 32 34.61 14.69 17.68
N ASP A 33 34.48 13.38 17.77
CA ASP A 33 33.94 12.58 16.71
C ASP A 33 32.67 13.26 16.17
N PRO A 34 32.51 13.36 14.85
CA PRO A 34 31.33 13.98 14.28
C PRO A 34 30.09 13.28 14.86
N PRO A 35 29.03 14.03 15.16
CA PRO A 35 27.83 13.45 15.72
C PRO A 35 27.31 12.36 14.77
N PRO A 36 26.77 11.25 15.30
CA PRO A 36 26.26 10.19 14.47
C PRO A 36 25.18 10.74 13.52
N ARG A 37 25.16 10.26 12.27
CA ARG A 37 24.19 10.72 11.28
C ARG A 37 22.75 10.58 11.77
N TYR A 38 22.43 9.46 12.43
CA TYR A 38 21.08 9.23 12.98
C TYR A 38 21.11 9.33 14.49
N GLU A 39 20.44 10.36 15.02
CA GLU A 39 20.23 10.58 16.44
C GLU A 39 18.90 9.94 16.85
N PHE A 40 18.94 8.91 17.70
CA PHE A 40 17.76 8.21 18.19
C PHE A 40 17.03 9.06 19.23
N LEU A 41 15.72 9.32 19.02
CA LEU A 41 14.91 10.19 19.87
C LEU A 41 13.94 9.39 20.73
N GLU A 42 13.13 8.54 20.11
CA GLU A 42 12.02 7.85 20.76
C GLU A 42 11.88 6.44 20.19
N HIS A 43 11.59 5.48 21.05
CA HIS A 43 11.21 4.13 20.64
C HIS A 43 9.73 4.10 20.26
N ILE A 44 9.38 3.84 18.99
CA ILE A 44 8.03 3.93 18.46
C ILE A 44 7.40 2.57 18.15
N GLY A 45 8.18 1.50 18.17
CA GLY A 45 7.66 0.17 17.90
C GLY A 45 8.65 -0.94 18.20
N SER A 46 8.15 -2.10 18.63
CA SER A 46 8.95 -3.29 18.89
C SER A 46 8.27 -4.51 18.25
N GLY A 47 9.04 -5.28 17.50
CA GLY A 47 8.62 -6.55 16.93
C GLY A 47 9.57 -7.69 17.31
N GLY A 48 9.26 -8.91 16.91
CA GLY A 48 10.11 -10.07 17.20
C GLY A 48 11.55 -9.96 16.68
N MET A 49 11.77 -9.24 15.58
CA MET A 49 13.05 -9.21 14.84
C MET A 49 13.70 -7.83 14.82
N ALA A 50 13.00 -6.77 15.19
CA ALA A 50 13.53 -5.42 15.14
C ALA A 50 12.81 -4.49 16.11
N ASP A 51 13.51 -3.42 16.50
CA ASP A 51 12.96 -2.27 17.19
C ASP A 51 12.92 -1.09 16.22
N VAL A 52 11.87 -0.27 16.29
CA VAL A 52 11.71 0.92 15.45
C VAL A 52 11.80 2.17 16.31
N TYR A 53 12.64 3.09 15.87
CA TYR A 53 12.87 4.35 16.57
C TYR A 53 12.53 5.53 15.66
N ARG A 54 11.94 6.56 16.24
CA ARG A 54 11.99 7.90 15.68
C ARG A 54 13.41 8.41 15.84
N ALA A 55 14.01 8.91 14.78
CA ALA A 55 15.35 9.47 14.80
C ALA A 55 15.42 10.77 14.01
N ARG A 56 16.46 11.56 14.24
CA ARG A 56 16.82 12.71 13.42
C ARG A 56 17.97 12.34 12.50
N ASP A 57 17.81 12.57 11.21
CA ASP A 57 18.89 12.56 10.23
C ASP A 57 19.61 13.93 10.31
N ASN A 58 20.78 13.95 10.93
CA ASN A 58 21.54 15.19 11.17
C ASN A 58 22.15 15.76 9.89
N GLU A 59 22.33 14.94 8.84
CA GLU A 59 22.83 15.42 7.55
C GLU A 59 21.73 16.14 6.75
N LEU A 60 20.49 15.62 6.77
CA LEU A 60 19.39 16.15 5.99
C LEU A 60 18.41 17.02 6.84
N GLY A 61 18.60 17.10 8.16
CA GLY A 61 17.81 17.93 9.07
C GLY A 61 16.35 17.50 9.21
N ARG A 62 16.02 16.21 8.96
CA ARG A 62 14.65 15.69 8.98
C ARG A 62 14.46 14.57 10.00
N HIS A 63 13.21 14.33 10.39
CA HIS A 63 12.86 13.13 11.16
C HIS A 63 12.67 11.92 10.23
N VAL A 64 13.08 10.75 10.73
CA VAL A 64 13.00 9.48 10.01
C VAL A 64 12.59 8.37 10.99
N ALA A 65 12.09 7.26 10.48
CA ALA A 65 11.94 6.02 11.21
C ALA A 65 13.17 5.13 10.95
N VAL A 66 13.85 4.71 12.02
CA VAL A 66 14.99 3.79 11.94
C VAL A 66 14.59 2.44 12.52
N LYS A 67 14.52 1.43 11.68
CA LYS A 67 14.27 0.04 12.05
C LYS A 67 15.60 -0.62 12.34
N LEU A 68 15.83 -0.99 13.58
CA LEU A 68 17.06 -1.58 14.08
C LEU A 68 16.87 -3.08 14.30
N PHE A 69 17.50 -3.89 13.47
CA PHE A 69 17.36 -5.35 13.54
C PHE A 69 18.08 -5.91 14.75
N ARG A 70 17.44 -6.90 15.40
CA ARG A 70 18.09 -7.72 16.42
C ARG A 70 18.90 -8.77 15.67
N ASP A 71 20.22 -8.80 15.92
CA ASP A 71 21.07 -9.78 15.26
C ASP A 71 20.70 -11.19 15.70
N ALA A 72 20.27 -12.01 14.75
CA ALA A 72 20.36 -13.44 14.83
C ALA A 72 21.66 -13.88 14.12
N ASP A 73 22.27 -14.97 14.52
CA ASP A 73 23.45 -15.56 13.87
C ASP A 73 23.15 -15.83 12.39
N GLU A 74 23.57 -14.92 11.52
CA GLU A 74 23.29 -14.99 10.07
C GLU A 74 24.41 -15.68 9.32
N THR A 75 24.03 -16.59 8.44
CA THR A 75 24.94 -17.14 7.44
C THR A 75 25.28 -16.10 6.36
N VAL A 76 26.40 -16.31 5.65
CA VAL A 76 26.80 -15.47 4.49
C VAL A 76 25.71 -15.48 3.40
N ALA A 77 25.03 -16.62 3.21
CA ALA A 77 23.96 -16.77 2.23
C ALA A 77 22.72 -15.93 2.59
N ASP A 78 22.36 -15.89 3.88
CA ASP A 78 21.23 -15.09 4.36
C ASP A 78 21.49 -13.59 4.19
N ARG A 79 22.75 -13.17 4.43
CA ARG A 79 23.17 -11.78 4.21
C ARG A 79 23.02 -11.36 2.75
N GLN A 80 23.51 -12.15 1.79
CA GLN A 80 23.41 -11.84 0.36
C GLN A 80 21.96 -11.84 -0.15
N ARG A 81 21.12 -12.71 0.41
CA ARG A 81 19.68 -12.74 0.07
C ARG A 81 19.00 -11.46 0.52
N ARG A 82 19.25 -11.04 1.75
CA ARG A 82 18.67 -9.81 2.33
C ARG A 82 19.16 -8.53 1.64
N GLU A 83 20.44 -8.45 1.26
CA GLU A 83 20.96 -7.30 0.51
C GLU A 83 20.25 -7.14 -0.84
N ARG A 84 20.02 -8.26 -1.54
CA ARG A 84 19.25 -8.23 -2.80
C ARG A 84 17.83 -7.75 -2.58
N GLU A 85 17.20 -8.13 -1.48
CA GLU A 85 15.84 -7.73 -1.14
C GLU A 85 15.75 -6.26 -0.76
N ILE A 86 16.66 -5.76 0.07
CA ILE A 86 16.74 -4.33 0.38
C ILE A 86 16.91 -3.52 -0.91
N ASN A 87 17.76 -3.98 -1.83
CA ASN A 87 17.95 -3.34 -3.13
C ASN A 87 16.66 -3.37 -4.00
N LEU A 88 15.89 -4.45 -3.97
CA LEU A 88 14.60 -4.51 -4.65
C LEU A 88 13.60 -3.54 -4.03
N LEU A 89 13.52 -3.50 -2.71
CA LEU A 89 12.59 -2.62 -1.98
C LEU A 89 12.93 -1.13 -2.16
N SER A 90 14.23 -0.78 -2.17
CA SER A 90 14.68 0.61 -2.39
C SER A 90 14.35 1.13 -3.79
N GLY A 91 14.15 0.24 -4.77
CA GLY A 91 13.69 0.58 -6.11
C GLY A 91 12.18 0.76 -6.25
N LEU A 92 11.39 0.45 -5.22
CA LEU A 92 9.94 0.60 -5.27
C LEU A 92 9.54 2.03 -4.91
N THR A 93 8.74 2.65 -5.78
CA THR A 93 8.20 3.99 -5.53
C THR A 93 6.70 4.00 -5.81
N HIS A 94 5.90 4.21 -4.77
CA HIS A 94 4.45 4.32 -4.86
C HIS A 94 3.93 5.18 -3.71
N ILE A 95 2.90 6.00 -3.94
CA ILE A 95 2.35 6.91 -2.91
C ILE A 95 1.88 6.18 -1.65
N GLY A 96 1.40 4.96 -1.80
CA GLY A 96 0.94 4.10 -0.69
C GLY A 96 2.04 3.21 -0.10
N LEU A 97 3.31 3.37 -0.47
CA LEU A 97 4.45 2.69 0.16
C LEU A 97 5.17 3.65 1.10
N VAL A 98 5.68 3.14 2.21
CA VAL A 98 6.65 3.86 3.03
C VAL A 98 8.00 3.82 2.34
N PRO A 99 8.55 4.98 1.87
CA PRO A 99 9.83 5.04 1.19
C PRO A 99 10.99 4.60 2.09
N VAL A 100 11.88 3.79 1.56
CA VAL A 100 13.17 3.47 2.17
C VAL A 100 14.19 4.50 1.73
N TYR A 101 14.92 5.09 2.67
CA TYR A 101 15.89 6.16 2.41
C TYR A 101 17.34 5.67 2.49
N ASP A 102 17.64 4.75 3.41
CA ASP A 102 18.99 4.26 3.65
C ASP A 102 18.97 2.89 4.34
N ALA A 103 20.07 2.15 4.24
CA ALA A 103 20.27 0.90 4.93
C ALA A 103 21.75 0.70 5.21
N GLY A 104 22.10 0.13 6.36
CA GLY A 104 23.49 -0.08 6.71
C GLY A 104 23.68 -0.80 8.05
N ARG A 105 24.82 -0.51 8.66
CA ARG A 105 25.18 -0.98 10.00
C ARG A 105 25.59 0.20 10.86
N LEU A 106 25.25 0.15 12.14
CA LEU A 106 25.66 1.12 13.15
C LEU A 106 25.86 0.44 14.49
N VAL A 107 26.62 1.07 15.37
CA VAL A 107 26.78 0.63 16.76
C VAL A 107 25.67 1.30 17.59
N HIS A 108 24.81 0.49 18.20
CA HIS A 108 23.78 0.96 19.12
C HIS A 108 23.91 0.20 20.44
N ALA A 109 24.01 0.94 21.54
CA ALA A 109 24.25 0.38 22.89
C ALA A 109 25.45 -0.59 22.94
N GLY A 110 26.53 -0.25 22.24
CA GLY A 110 27.78 -1.05 22.21
C GLY A 110 27.74 -2.30 21.33
N VAL A 111 26.64 -2.53 20.59
CA VAL A 111 26.47 -3.68 19.69
C VAL A 111 26.31 -3.18 18.26
N GLU A 112 27.09 -3.76 17.33
CA GLU A 112 26.87 -3.50 15.90
C GLU A 112 25.55 -4.12 15.46
N ARG A 113 24.64 -3.30 14.93
CA ARG A 113 23.34 -3.73 14.44
C ARG A 113 23.09 -3.21 13.02
N ARG A 114 22.30 -3.93 12.27
CA ARG A 114 21.79 -3.44 10.99
C ARG A 114 20.62 -2.51 11.20
N TYR A 115 20.50 -1.56 10.28
CA TYR A 115 19.38 -0.64 10.27
C TYR A 115 18.80 -0.47 8.88
N LEU A 116 17.54 -0.07 8.86
CA LEU A 116 16.83 0.43 7.69
C LEU A 116 16.23 1.78 8.07
N VAL A 117 16.50 2.81 7.27
CA VAL A 117 15.93 4.15 7.45
C VAL A 117 14.79 4.32 6.46
N MET A 118 13.66 4.77 6.95
CA MET A 118 12.46 4.97 6.14
C MET A 118 11.76 6.28 6.52
N GLU A 119 10.79 6.69 5.70
CA GLU A 119 9.93 7.82 6.02
C GLU A 119 9.26 7.60 7.38
N LEU A 120 9.28 8.63 8.21
CA LEU A 120 8.47 8.66 9.42
C LEU A 120 7.07 9.13 9.04
N VAL A 121 6.12 8.21 9.05
CA VAL A 121 4.71 8.52 8.80
C VAL A 121 4.09 9.05 10.08
N GLU A 122 3.62 10.29 10.05
CA GLU A 122 2.91 10.90 11.16
C GLU A 122 1.43 10.50 11.11
N GLY A 123 1.10 9.38 11.76
CA GLY A 123 -0.24 8.80 11.76
C GLY A 123 -0.32 7.57 12.66
N LEU A 124 -1.51 6.99 12.73
CA LEU A 124 -1.76 5.77 13.50
C LEU A 124 -1.69 4.54 12.60
N SER A 125 -1.28 3.41 13.14
CA SER A 125 -1.50 2.14 12.44
C SER A 125 -2.98 1.78 12.41
N LEU A 126 -3.40 0.97 11.43
CA LEU A 126 -4.75 0.43 11.38
C LEU A 126 -5.05 -0.42 12.63
N ALA A 127 -4.04 -1.11 13.19
CA ALA A 127 -4.16 -1.85 14.44
C ALA A 127 -4.59 -0.92 15.59
N HIS A 128 -3.93 0.22 15.73
CA HIS A 128 -4.30 1.22 16.75
C HIS A 128 -5.70 1.77 16.50
N ARG A 129 -6.06 2.01 15.25
CA ARG A 129 -7.40 2.52 14.89
C ARG A 129 -8.50 1.51 15.21
N ILE A 130 -8.27 0.21 15.00
CA ILE A 130 -9.22 -0.87 15.33
C ILE A 130 -9.48 -0.98 16.83
N GLN A 131 -8.48 -0.68 17.68
CA GLN A 131 -8.66 -0.67 19.15
C GLN A 131 -9.74 0.31 19.62
N SER A 132 -10.02 1.35 18.83
CA SER A 132 -11.11 2.29 19.12
C SER A 132 -12.50 1.78 18.66
N GLY A 133 -12.58 0.55 18.19
CA GLY A 133 -13.79 -0.12 17.70
C GLY A 133 -13.80 -0.31 16.17
N PRO A 134 -14.82 -1.03 15.67
CA PRO A 134 -14.94 -1.33 14.25
C PRO A 134 -15.05 -0.08 13.39
N LEU A 135 -14.51 -0.15 12.19
CA LEU A 135 -14.57 0.92 11.21
C LEU A 135 -15.84 0.79 10.38
N LYS A 136 -16.30 1.93 9.84
CA LYS A 136 -17.44 1.92 8.91
C LYS A 136 -17.04 1.22 7.60
N PRO A 137 -17.95 0.44 6.99
CA PRO A 137 -17.65 -0.30 5.75
C PRO A 137 -17.04 0.55 4.63
N ARG A 138 -17.47 1.81 4.48
CA ARG A 138 -16.88 2.73 3.51
C ARG A 138 -15.41 3.07 3.80
N GLN A 139 -15.05 3.27 5.07
CA GLN A 139 -13.66 3.53 5.46
C GLN A 139 -12.78 2.31 5.20
N VAL A 140 -13.31 1.12 5.52
CA VAL A 140 -12.60 -0.14 5.26
C VAL A 140 -12.41 -0.36 3.75
N ALA A 141 -13.42 -0.05 2.93
CA ALA A 141 -13.30 -0.15 1.47
C ALA A 141 -12.26 0.83 0.91
N ASP A 142 -12.18 2.05 1.45
CA ASP A 142 -11.21 3.06 1.01
C ASP A 142 -9.77 2.62 1.36
N ILE A 143 -9.54 2.19 2.59
CA ILE A 143 -8.26 1.62 3.04
C ILE A 143 -7.88 0.41 2.20
N GLY A 144 -8.82 -0.54 2.04
CA GLY A 144 -8.59 -1.77 1.29
C GLY A 144 -8.27 -1.53 -0.18
N ALA A 145 -8.95 -0.57 -0.83
CA ALA A 145 -8.66 -0.19 -2.21
C ALA A 145 -7.23 0.35 -2.35
N GLN A 146 -6.79 1.23 -1.44
CA GLN A 146 -5.45 1.80 -1.47
C GLN A 146 -4.37 0.74 -1.21
N VAL A 147 -4.56 -0.16 -0.22
CA VAL A 147 -3.62 -1.27 0.03
C VAL A 147 -3.56 -2.22 -1.16
N ALA A 148 -4.71 -2.55 -1.75
CA ALA A 148 -4.75 -3.43 -2.93
C ALA A 148 -4.08 -2.78 -4.16
N ASP A 149 -4.13 -1.45 -4.34
CA ASP A 149 -3.37 -0.75 -5.38
C ASP A 149 -1.86 -0.89 -5.18
N VAL A 150 -1.40 -0.71 -3.94
CA VAL A 150 0.01 -0.94 -3.58
C VAL A 150 0.42 -2.37 -3.88
N LEU A 151 -0.38 -3.35 -3.46
CA LEU A 151 -0.10 -4.77 -3.70
C LEU A 151 -0.11 -5.10 -5.20
N SER A 152 -1.02 -4.53 -5.98
CA SER A 152 -1.01 -4.67 -7.44
C SER A 152 0.29 -4.15 -8.08
N TYR A 153 0.78 -3.00 -7.59
CA TYR A 153 2.03 -2.42 -8.05
C TYR A 153 3.26 -3.31 -7.74
N VAL A 154 3.36 -3.85 -6.53
CA VAL A 154 4.51 -4.68 -6.12
C VAL A 154 4.44 -6.08 -6.70
N HIS A 155 3.25 -6.69 -6.79
CA HIS A 155 3.04 -8.00 -7.41
C HIS A 155 3.41 -7.97 -8.91
N GLY A 156 3.08 -6.88 -9.62
CA GLY A 156 3.49 -6.66 -11.01
C GLY A 156 5.02 -6.59 -11.20
N ARG A 157 5.79 -6.45 -10.12
CA ARG A 157 7.26 -6.48 -10.09
C ARG A 157 7.83 -7.77 -9.50
N GLY A 158 6.99 -8.78 -9.28
CA GLY A 158 7.38 -10.05 -8.71
C GLY A 158 7.68 -10.02 -7.20
N VAL A 159 7.28 -8.95 -6.51
CA VAL A 159 7.47 -8.80 -5.06
C VAL A 159 6.19 -9.19 -4.33
N ILE A 160 6.29 -10.07 -3.33
CA ILE A 160 5.21 -10.48 -2.45
C ILE A 160 5.50 -9.91 -1.06
N HIS A 161 4.50 -9.31 -0.42
CA HIS A 161 4.68 -8.63 0.87
C HIS A 161 4.87 -9.62 2.03
N ARG A 162 4.07 -10.67 2.09
CA ARG A 162 4.12 -11.81 3.04
C ARG A 162 3.79 -11.50 4.50
N ASP A 163 3.69 -10.23 4.90
CA ASP A 163 3.41 -9.80 6.28
C ASP A 163 2.34 -8.69 6.31
N ILE A 164 1.24 -8.91 5.57
CA ILE A 164 0.09 -7.99 5.60
C ILE A 164 -0.66 -8.18 6.93
N LYS A 165 -0.65 -7.12 7.74
CA LYS A 165 -1.32 -7.05 9.04
C LYS A 165 -1.66 -5.61 9.41
N PRO A 166 -2.59 -5.36 10.34
CA PRO A 166 -3.02 -4.00 10.69
C PRO A 166 -1.88 -3.11 11.21
N GLU A 167 -0.86 -3.68 11.84
CA GLU A 167 0.31 -2.95 12.35
C GLU A 167 1.15 -2.33 11.22
N ASN A 168 1.18 -2.97 10.04
CA ASN A 168 1.96 -2.55 8.88
C ASN A 168 1.19 -1.63 7.94
N ILE A 169 -0.08 -1.33 8.23
CA ILE A 169 -0.92 -0.40 7.48
C ILE A 169 -1.02 0.89 8.27
N LEU A 170 -0.33 1.93 7.81
CA LEU A 170 -0.30 3.23 8.45
C LEU A 170 -1.32 4.16 7.81
N LEU A 171 -2.03 4.91 8.64
CA LEU A 171 -3.09 5.84 8.26
C LEU A 171 -2.55 7.26 8.38
N ASP A 172 -2.10 7.82 7.27
CA ASP A 172 -1.55 9.17 7.18
C ASP A 172 -2.72 10.15 6.97
N GLU A 173 -3.03 10.92 8.00
CA GLU A 173 -4.11 11.91 8.00
C GLU A 173 -3.63 13.29 7.50
N THR A 174 -2.39 13.39 7.03
CA THR A 174 -1.87 14.65 6.47
C THR A 174 -2.71 15.05 5.26
N PRO A 175 -3.33 16.25 5.26
CA PRO A 175 -4.19 16.66 4.17
C PRO A 175 -3.41 16.74 2.85
N THR A 176 -3.69 15.82 1.95
CA THR A 176 -3.14 15.83 0.59
C THR A 176 -4.27 16.11 -0.38
N PHE A 177 -4.01 16.91 -1.41
CA PHE A 177 -5.03 17.37 -2.34
C PHE A 177 -5.87 16.20 -2.91
N GLY A 178 -7.14 16.18 -2.55
CA GLY A 178 -8.12 15.16 -2.99
C GLY A 178 -8.25 13.92 -2.09
N TYR A 179 -7.41 13.77 -1.07
CA TYR A 179 -7.47 12.66 -0.12
C TYR A 179 -7.64 13.19 1.30
N THR A 180 -8.54 12.58 2.06
CA THR A 180 -8.73 12.83 3.50
C THR A 180 -7.88 11.88 4.34
N LEU A 181 -7.41 10.78 3.76
CA LEU A 181 -6.61 9.75 4.37
C LEU A 181 -5.77 9.08 3.28
N ILE A 182 -4.46 8.98 3.47
CA ILE A 182 -3.56 8.17 2.65
C ILE A 182 -3.17 6.94 3.46
N THR A 183 -3.37 5.77 2.86
CA THR A 183 -2.93 4.51 3.45
C THR A 183 -1.52 4.19 2.98
N ARG A 184 -0.60 4.01 3.93
CA ARG A 184 0.80 3.67 3.67
C ARG A 184 1.09 2.25 4.14
N LEU A 185 1.61 1.42 3.26
CA LEU A 185 2.04 0.06 3.57
C LEU A 185 3.52 0.08 3.94
N ALA A 186 3.82 -0.40 5.14
CA ALA A 186 5.17 -0.50 5.70
C ALA A 186 5.60 -1.96 5.81
N ASP A 187 6.88 -2.17 6.07
CA ASP A 187 7.43 -3.44 6.51
C ASP A 187 7.13 -4.64 5.60
N PHE A 188 7.66 -4.61 4.38
CA PHE A 188 7.79 -5.85 3.60
C PHE A 188 8.50 -6.90 4.44
N GLY A 189 8.03 -8.14 4.36
CA GLY A 189 8.53 -9.26 5.19
C GLY A 189 10.00 -9.62 4.99
N VAL A 190 10.89 -8.61 4.99
CA VAL A 190 12.36 -8.70 4.85
C VAL A 190 12.95 -9.77 5.78
N ALA A 191 12.26 -10.03 6.88
CA ALA A 191 12.69 -10.96 7.89
C ALA A 191 12.23 -12.41 7.65
N GLN A 192 11.20 -12.65 6.85
CA GLN A 192 10.69 -14.01 6.58
C GLN A 192 11.50 -14.77 5.53
N PHE A 193 12.39 -14.09 4.80
CA PHE A 193 13.29 -14.74 3.84
C PHE A 193 14.52 -15.40 4.48
N VAL A 194 14.83 -15.07 5.75
CA VAL A 194 16.01 -15.62 6.46
C VAL A 194 15.74 -17.03 6.95
N ASP A 195 14.55 -17.28 7.41
CA ASP A 195 14.13 -18.62 7.78
C ASP A 195 13.26 -19.17 6.65
N GLY A 196 13.76 -20.19 5.93
CA GLY A 196 12.89 -21.06 5.14
C GLY A 196 11.84 -21.62 6.10
N THR A 197 10.77 -20.86 6.33
CA THR A 197 9.87 -21.00 7.46
C THR A 197 9.13 -22.34 7.41
N ARG A 198 9.79 -23.32 7.98
CA ARG A 198 9.08 -24.41 8.62
C ARG A 198 8.69 -23.91 10.01
N LEU A 199 7.45 -24.06 10.38
CA LEU A 199 6.88 -23.79 11.73
C LEU A 199 7.65 -24.46 12.90
N THR A 200 8.82 -25.06 12.67
CA THR A 200 9.55 -25.98 13.57
C THR A 200 10.94 -25.50 13.99
N GLY A 201 11.38 -24.29 13.66
CA GLY A 201 12.70 -23.78 14.06
C GLY A 201 12.60 -22.52 14.92
N HIS A 202 12.88 -22.59 16.20
CA HIS A 202 13.29 -21.61 17.24
C HIS A 202 13.16 -20.09 16.97
N GLY A 203 12.24 -19.62 16.07
CA GLY A 203 11.99 -18.22 15.79
C GLY A 203 10.59 -17.82 16.25
N THR A 204 10.52 -16.85 17.11
CA THR A 204 9.34 -16.29 17.76
C THR A 204 8.32 -15.79 16.73
N ILE A 205 7.33 -16.61 16.35
CA ILE A 205 6.13 -16.21 15.61
C ILE A 205 5.18 -15.47 16.57
N MET A 206 5.65 -14.41 17.21
CA MET A 206 4.84 -13.66 18.15
C MET A 206 4.09 -12.57 17.38
N GLY A 207 2.79 -12.73 17.19
CA GLY A 207 1.89 -11.70 16.65
C GLY A 207 1.46 -11.84 15.19
N THR A 208 2.29 -12.35 14.29
CA THR A 208 1.99 -12.43 12.83
C THR A 208 1.07 -13.60 12.46
N ALA A 209 1.01 -14.66 13.30
CA ALA A 209 0.24 -15.87 12.99
C ALA A 209 -1.27 -15.64 12.80
N ALA A 210 -1.83 -14.54 13.28
CA ALA A 210 -3.25 -14.24 13.11
C ALA A 210 -3.66 -14.00 11.64
N TYR A 211 -2.73 -13.59 10.77
CA TYR A 211 -3.03 -13.18 9.38
C TYR A 211 -2.34 -14.04 8.31
N ILE A 212 -1.53 -15.05 8.68
CA ILE A 212 -0.88 -15.93 7.69
C ILE A 212 -1.93 -16.69 6.88
N SER A 213 -1.60 -17.03 5.64
CA SER A 213 -2.48 -17.81 4.77
C SER A 213 -2.43 -19.31 5.10
N PRO A 214 -3.40 -20.12 4.63
CA PRO A 214 -3.38 -21.56 4.80
C PRO A 214 -2.11 -22.21 4.24
N GLU A 215 -1.65 -21.79 3.05
CA GLU A 215 -0.42 -22.28 2.44
C GLU A 215 0.82 -21.94 3.26
N GLN A 216 0.87 -20.74 3.89
CA GLN A 216 1.95 -20.42 4.83
C GLN A 216 1.90 -21.32 6.07
N ALA A 217 0.70 -21.59 6.61
CA ALA A 217 0.53 -22.47 7.75
C ALA A 217 0.90 -23.93 7.44
N ARG A 218 0.72 -24.39 6.20
CA ARG A 218 1.14 -25.71 5.69
C ARG A 218 2.62 -25.76 5.30
N GLY A 219 3.29 -24.60 5.17
CA GLY A 219 4.67 -24.54 4.66
C GLY A 219 4.77 -24.79 3.16
N GLU A 220 3.71 -24.50 2.42
CA GLU A 220 3.61 -24.59 0.97
C GLU A 220 4.16 -23.33 0.27
N ASP A 221 4.20 -23.33 -1.06
CA ASP A 221 4.71 -22.22 -1.85
C ASP A 221 3.82 -20.96 -1.69
N VAL A 222 4.48 -19.84 -1.41
CA VAL A 222 3.86 -18.53 -1.19
C VAL A 222 3.81 -17.75 -2.49
N THR A 223 2.62 -17.26 -2.86
CA THR A 223 2.37 -16.45 -4.06
C THR A 223 1.74 -15.11 -3.71
N ALA A 224 1.48 -14.27 -4.70
CA ALA A 224 0.73 -13.01 -4.53
C ALA A 224 -0.65 -13.22 -3.89
N ALA A 225 -1.26 -14.39 -4.07
CA ALA A 225 -2.55 -14.75 -3.46
C ALA A 225 -2.50 -14.84 -1.93
N THR A 226 -1.31 -15.06 -1.35
CA THR A 226 -1.08 -15.03 0.10
C THR A 226 -1.39 -13.66 0.69
N ASP A 227 -0.93 -12.58 0.03
CA ASP A 227 -1.21 -11.21 0.48
C ASP A 227 -2.71 -10.88 0.40
N MET A 228 -3.41 -11.44 -0.58
CA MET A 228 -4.87 -11.28 -0.72
C MET A 228 -5.63 -11.92 0.44
N TYR A 229 -5.22 -13.11 0.87
CA TYR A 229 -5.80 -13.78 2.03
C TYR A 229 -5.58 -12.93 3.31
N SER A 230 -4.34 -12.53 3.54
CA SER A 230 -3.98 -11.72 4.71
C SER A 230 -4.73 -10.39 4.71
N LEU A 231 -4.83 -9.71 3.57
CA LEU A 231 -5.63 -8.48 3.42
C LEU A 231 -7.11 -8.75 3.71
N GLY A 232 -7.67 -9.85 3.23
CA GLY A 232 -9.05 -10.26 3.54
C GLY A 232 -9.32 -10.36 5.04
N LEU A 233 -8.41 -10.97 5.80
CA LEU A 233 -8.51 -11.05 7.27
C LEU A 233 -8.37 -9.69 7.95
N VAL A 234 -7.46 -8.83 7.48
CA VAL A 234 -7.29 -7.46 7.99
C VAL A 234 -8.56 -6.64 7.81
N LEU A 235 -9.20 -6.73 6.64
CA LEU A 235 -10.43 -6.00 6.35
C LEU A 235 -11.60 -6.55 7.15
N LEU A 236 -11.67 -7.87 7.35
CA LEU A 236 -12.67 -8.51 8.19
C LEU A 236 -12.54 -8.05 9.64
N GLU A 237 -11.32 -8.00 10.18
CA GLU A 237 -11.04 -7.49 11.53
C GLU A 237 -11.43 -6.01 11.65
N ALA A 238 -11.08 -5.18 10.66
CA ALA A 238 -11.46 -3.77 10.66
C ALA A 238 -12.99 -3.56 10.66
N LEU A 239 -13.75 -4.45 10.03
CA LEU A 239 -15.22 -4.43 10.00
C LEU A 239 -15.84 -4.98 11.29
N LYS A 240 -15.25 -6.02 11.90
CA LYS A 240 -15.73 -6.67 13.12
C LYS A 240 -15.27 -5.97 14.40
N GLY A 241 -14.08 -5.36 14.38
CA GLY A 241 -13.38 -4.81 15.53
C GLY A 241 -12.64 -5.87 16.36
N GLU A 242 -12.59 -7.11 15.89
CA GLU A 242 -11.94 -8.25 16.55
C GLU A 242 -11.28 -9.19 15.53
N ARG A 243 -10.22 -9.86 15.95
CA ARG A 243 -9.49 -10.83 15.13
C ARG A 243 -10.34 -12.05 14.84
N GLU A 244 -10.31 -12.50 13.58
CA GLU A 244 -11.03 -13.71 13.16
C GLU A 244 -10.47 -14.99 13.80
N TYR A 245 -9.14 -15.10 13.81
CA TYR A 245 -8.45 -16.23 14.45
C TYR A 245 -7.71 -15.73 15.68
N ALA A 246 -8.39 -15.76 16.82
CA ALA A 246 -7.86 -15.41 18.13
C ALA A 246 -7.10 -16.58 18.77
N GLY A 247 -6.36 -16.29 19.85
CA GLY A 247 -5.61 -17.29 20.62
C GLY A 247 -4.10 -17.18 20.41
N THR A 248 -3.40 -18.25 20.76
CA THR A 248 -1.96 -18.38 20.56
C THR A 248 -1.62 -18.46 19.07
N PRO A 249 -0.38 -18.14 18.65
CA PRO A 249 0.05 -18.27 17.26
C PRO A 249 -0.23 -19.64 16.64
N ILE A 250 -0.05 -20.70 17.40
CA ILE A 250 -0.30 -22.08 16.94
C ILE A 250 -1.80 -22.33 16.77
N GLU A 251 -2.62 -21.92 17.73
CA GLU A 251 -4.07 -22.06 17.66
C GLU A 251 -4.64 -21.29 16.46
N ALA A 252 -4.22 -20.04 16.25
CA ALA A 252 -4.62 -19.25 15.09
C ALA A 252 -4.18 -19.89 13.77
N ALA A 253 -2.98 -20.46 13.68
CA ALA A 253 -2.49 -21.15 12.51
C ALA A 253 -3.28 -22.45 12.22
N LEU A 254 -3.64 -23.21 13.23
CA LEU A 254 -4.44 -24.43 13.09
C LEU A 254 -5.90 -24.12 12.75
N ALA A 255 -6.51 -23.13 13.42
CA ALA A 255 -7.92 -22.80 13.21
C ALA A 255 -8.25 -22.54 11.73
N ARG A 256 -7.39 -21.80 10.99
CA ARG A 256 -7.61 -21.51 9.57
C ARG A 256 -7.52 -22.71 8.64
N LEU A 257 -6.85 -23.80 9.08
CA LEU A 257 -6.78 -25.05 8.34
C LEU A 257 -8.05 -25.89 8.52
N HIS A 258 -8.86 -25.57 9.53
CA HIS A 258 -10.07 -26.34 9.89
C HIS A 258 -11.39 -25.61 9.64
N ARG A 259 -11.39 -24.30 9.56
CA ARG A 259 -12.58 -23.50 9.26
C ARG A 259 -12.28 -22.26 8.43
N SER A 260 -13.23 -21.90 7.57
CA SER A 260 -13.22 -20.62 6.89
C SER A 260 -13.53 -19.46 7.86
N PRO A 261 -13.15 -18.21 7.52
CA PRO A 261 -13.51 -17.03 8.31
C PRO A 261 -15.04 -16.83 8.39
N GLU A 262 -15.51 -16.35 9.54
CA GLU A 262 -16.91 -16.01 9.75
C GLU A 262 -17.19 -14.59 9.27
N ILE A 263 -17.84 -14.48 8.12
CA ILE A 263 -18.18 -13.20 7.50
C ILE A 263 -19.59 -12.79 7.96
N PRO A 264 -19.75 -11.62 8.62
CA PRO A 264 -21.04 -11.19 9.15
C PRO A 264 -22.12 -11.05 8.06
N GLU A 265 -23.30 -11.62 8.30
CA GLU A 265 -24.45 -11.51 7.38
C GLU A 265 -25.00 -10.09 7.27
N THR A 266 -24.67 -9.21 8.22
CA THR A 266 -25.03 -7.79 8.22
C THR A 266 -24.30 -6.98 7.17
N LEU A 267 -23.21 -7.50 6.60
CA LEU A 267 -22.51 -6.88 5.47
C LEU A 267 -23.29 -7.03 4.17
N SER A 268 -23.11 -6.09 3.24
CA SER A 268 -23.74 -6.18 1.92
C SER A 268 -23.29 -7.43 1.15
N PRO A 269 -24.10 -7.93 0.19
CA PRO A 269 -23.72 -9.11 -0.60
C PRO A 269 -22.37 -8.98 -1.28
N GLU A 270 -22.03 -7.78 -1.78
CA GLU A 270 -20.75 -7.50 -2.45
C GLU A 270 -19.57 -7.65 -1.47
N TRP A 271 -19.70 -7.12 -0.26
CA TRP A 271 -18.69 -7.30 0.78
C TRP A 271 -18.50 -8.77 1.15
N ARG A 272 -19.61 -9.48 1.34
CA ARG A 272 -19.55 -10.91 1.71
C ARG A 272 -18.89 -11.75 0.61
N ALA A 273 -19.26 -11.50 -0.65
CA ALA A 273 -18.67 -12.20 -1.78
C ALA A 273 -17.17 -11.92 -1.93
N LEU A 274 -16.75 -10.64 -1.77
CA LEU A 274 -15.35 -10.25 -1.88
C LEU A 274 -14.50 -10.87 -0.77
N LEU A 275 -14.94 -10.77 0.50
CA LEU A 275 -14.21 -11.34 1.63
C LEU A 275 -14.12 -12.86 1.53
N ALA A 276 -15.19 -13.54 1.13
CA ALA A 276 -15.19 -14.99 0.91
C ALA A 276 -14.20 -15.41 -0.18
N ALA A 277 -14.16 -14.66 -1.30
CA ALA A 277 -13.21 -14.92 -2.37
C ALA A 277 -11.75 -14.66 -1.94
N MET A 278 -11.47 -13.53 -1.26
CA MET A 278 -10.14 -13.21 -0.78
C MET A 278 -9.60 -14.25 0.23
N THR A 279 -10.48 -14.82 1.05
CA THR A 279 -10.13 -15.77 2.11
C THR A 279 -10.41 -17.23 1.74
N ALA A 280 -10.52 -17.54 0.44
CA ALA A 280 -10.64 -18.91 -0.04
C ALA A 280 -9.41 -19.74 0.38
N ASP A 281 -9.62 -21.02 0.75
CA ASP A 281 -8.53 -21.93 1.14
C ASP A 281 -7.57 -22.15 -0.05
N ASP A 282 -8.13 -22.42 -1.25
CA ASP A 282 -7.35 -22.54 -2.49
C ASP A 282 -6.87 -21.15 -2.97
N PRO A 283 -5.55 -20.89 -3.04
CA PRO A 283 -4.99 -19.65 -3.54
C PRO A 283 -5.43 -19.29 -4.97
N ALA A 284 -5.71 -20.29 -5.82
CA ALA A 284 -6.11 -20.10 -7.21
C ALA A 284 -7.51 -19.47 -7.36
N LEU A 285 -8.34 -19.58 -6.33
CA LEU A 285 -9.69 -19.00 -6.30
C LEU A 285 -9.72 -17.55 -5.80
N ARG A 286 -8.60 -17.05 -5.29
CA ARG A 286 -8.51 -15.68 -4.77
C ARG A 286 -8.34 -14.66 -5.89
N PRO A 287 -9.04 -13.52 -5.84
CA PRO A 287 -8.86 -12.44 -6.80
C PRO A 287 -7.45 -11.86 -6.69
N ASN A 288 -6.91 -11.35 -7.80
CA ASN A 288 -5.67 -10.59 -7.77
C ASN A 288 -5.88 -9.18 -7.15
N ALA A 289 -4.81 -8.50 -6.81
CA ALA A 289 -4.86 -7.22 -6.11
C ALA A 289 -5.55 -6.11 -6.93
N HIS A 290 -5.41 -6.12 -8.25
CA HIS A 290 -6.08 -5.15 -9.13
C HIS A 290 -7.61 -5.31 -9.09
N ASP A 291 -8.11 -6.55 -9.16
CA ASP A 291 -9.53 -6.85 -9.09
C ASP A 291 -10.13 -6.51 -7.72
N VAL A 292 -9.39 -6.76 -6.63
CA VAL A 292 -9.77 -6.35 -5.28
C VAL A 292 -9.91 -4.83 -5.20
N ALA A 293 -8.92 -4.07 -5.68
CA ALA A 293 -8.98 -2.61 -5.68
C ALA A 293 -10.16 -2.07 -6.49
N SER A 294 -10.44 -2.66 -7.66
CA SER A 294 -11.57 -2.29 -8.51
C SER A 294 -12.91 -2.55 -7.81
N THR A 295 -13.07 -3.76 -7.26
CA THR A 295 -14.30 -4.17 -6.56
C THR A 295 -14.58 -3.26 -5.35
N MET A 296 -13.55 -2.90 -4.57
CA MET A 296 -13.72 -2.00 -3.43
C MET A 296 -14.16 -0.60 -3.86
N ARG A 297 -13.65 -0.08 -4.99
CA ARG A 297 -14.12 1.20 -5.55
C ARG A 297 -15.57 1.12 -6.00
N ASP A 298 -16.02 -0.02 -6.53
CA ASP A 298 -17.42 -0.23 -6.89
C ASP A 298 -18.30 -0.28 -5.66
N ILE A 299 -17.87 -0.94 -4.58
CA ILE A 299 -18.55 -0.92 -3.28
C ILE A 299 -18.67 0.52 -2.74
N ILE A 300 -17.63 1.35 -2.82
CA ILE A 300 -17.67 2.75 -2.41
C ILE A 300 -18.69 3.52 -3.27
N ARG A 301 -18.70 3.32 -4.58
CA ARG A 301 -19.65 3.98 -5.50
C ARG A 301 -21.10 3.62 -5.18
N SER A 302 -21.38 2.32 -4.95
CA SER A 302 -22.74 1.87 -4.60
C SER A 302 -23.24 2.51 -3.31
N MET A 303 -22.40 2.58 -2.28
CA MET A 303 -22.73 3.25 -1.01
C MET A 303 -23.01 4.75 -1.17
N ILE A 304 -22.26 5.43 -2.05
CA ILE A 304 -22.50 6.85 -2.35
C ILE A 304 -23.87 7.04 -3.02
N VAL A 305 -24.18 6.20 -4.01
CA VAL A 305 -25.47 6.25 -4.73
C VAL A 305 -26.63 6.03 -3.77
N GLU A 306 -26.55 4.98 -2.95
CA GLU A 306 -27.58 4.66 -1.97
C GLU A 306 -27.80 5.81 -0.97
N THR A 307 -26.71 6.39 -0.47
CA THR A 307 -26.76 7.54 0.44
C THR A 307 -27.41 8.77 -0.22
N GLN A 308 -27.10 9.03 -1.50
CA GLN A 308 -27.68 10.16 -2.25
C GLN A 308 -29.15 9.92 -2.56
N MET A 309 -29.55 8.69 -2.90
CA MET A 309 -30.96 8.33 -3.11
C MET A 309 -31.77 8.48 -1.84
N ARG A 310 -31.26 8.02 -0.69
CA ARG A 310 -31.93 8.22 0.61
C ARG A 310 -32.08 9.70 0.98
N LYS A 311 -31.19 10.59 0.52
CA LYS A 311 -31.28 12.04 0.70
C LYS A 311 -32.10 12.75 -0.38
N GLY A 312 -32.75 12.02 -1.29
CA GLY A 312 -33.48 12.57 -2.41
C GLY A 312 -32.62 13.27 -3.47
N ARG A 313 -31.31 13.07 -3.43
CA ARG A 313 -30.33 13.67 -4.37
C ARG A 313 -29.85 12.61 -5.35
N VAL A 314 -30.27 12.70 -6.61
CA VAL A 314 -29.77 11.82 -7.69
C VAL A 314 -28.43 12.39 -8.19
N PRO A 315 -27.32 11.63 -8.11
CA PRO A 315 -26.01 12.09 -8.59
C PRO A 315 -26.07 12.50 -10.07
N VAL A 316 -25.29 13.54 -10.43
CA VAL A 316 -25.29 14.10 -11.80
C VAL A 316 -24.95 13.03 -12.86
N TRP A 317 -24.03 12.13 -12.58
CA TRP A 317 -23.63 11.04 -13.48
C TRP A 317 -24.73 9.97 -13.63
N ALA A 318 -25.53 9.70 -12.59
CA ALA A 318 -26.68 8.79 -12.69
C ALA A 318 -27.82 9.39 -13.53
N LYS A 319 -27.97 10.74 -13.53
CA LYS A 319 -28.87 11.44 -14.45
C LYS A 319 -28.38 11.35 -15.92
N ALA A 320 -27.08 11.30 -16.15
CA ALA A 320 -26.52 11.15 -17.49
C ALA A 320 -26.73 9.74 -18.05
N ALA A 321 -26.53 8.69 -17.22
CA ALA A 321 -26.80 7.30 -17.61
C ALA A 321 -28.27 7.07 -17.97
N ASN A 322 -29.18 7.58 -17.15
CA ASN A 322 -30.65 7.50 -17.43
C ASN A 322 -31.06 8.28 -18.69
N ARG A 323 -30.34 9.36 -19.05
CA ARG A 323 -30.58 10.06 -20.33
C ARG A 323 -30.17 9.22 -21.54
N GLN A 324 -29.06 8.47 -21.44
CA GLN A 324 -28.63 7.59 -22.54
C GLN A 324 -29.58 6.40 -22.74
N GLU A 325 -30.06 5.79 -21.66
CA GLU A 325 -31.08 4.72 -21.75
C GLU A 325 -32.40 5.24 -22.28
N GLY A 326 -32.87 6.40 -21.79
CA GLY A 326 -34.06 7.04 -22.30
C GLY A 326 -33.97 7.48 -23.77
N ALA A 327 -32.80 7.92 -24.22
CA ALA A 327 -32.55 8.24 -25.62
C ALA A 327 -32.52 6.96 -26.49
N ARG A 328 -31.91 5.89 -26.02
CA ARG A 328 -31.88 4.58 -26.71
C ARG A 328 -33.29 3.98 -26.83
N GLN A 329 -34.07 4.05 -25.75
CA GLN A 329 -35.44 3.55 -25.74
C GLN A 329 -36.40 4.38 -26.68
N ARG A 330 -36.24 5.71 -26.69
CA ARG A 330 -36.96 6.59 -27.64
C ARG A 330 -36.59 6.34 -29.08
N TRP A 331 -35.30 6.03 -29.36
CA TRP A 331 -34.80 5.70 -30.69
C TRP A 331 -35.37 4.35 -31.17
N LEU A 332 -35.41 3.34 -30.29
CA LEU A 332 -36.03 2.02 -30.58
C LEU A 332 -37.53 2.13 -30.82
N VAL A 333 -38.26 2.94 -30.02
CA VAL A 333 -39.70 3.20 -30.23
C VAL A 333 -39.93 3.97 -31.52
N GLY A 334 -39.06 4.92 -31.88
CA GLY A 334 -39.09 5.64 -33.15
C GLY A 334 -38.91 4.74 -34.35
N ILE A 335 -37.95 3.81 -34.32
CA ILE A 335 -37.76 2.82 -35.40
C ILE A 335 -38.94 1.87 -35.51
N ALA A 336 -39.48 1.36 -34.39
CA ALA A 336 -40.63 0.50 -34.39
C ALA A 336 -41.88 1.22 -34.99
N GLY A 337 -42.09 2.48 -34.62
CA GLY A 337 -43.15 3.33 -35.17
C GLY A 337 -43.00 3.58 -36.69
N ALA A 338 -41.76 3.85 -37.13
CA ALA A 338 -41.47 4.02 -38.57
C ALA A 338 -41.68 2.76 -39.39
N LEU A 339 -41.30 1.59 -38.84
CA LEU A 339 -41.55 0.29 -39.49
C LEU A 339 -43.02 -0.06 -39.56
N ILE A 340 -43.81 0.22 -38.54
CA ILE A 340 -45.26 0.03 -38.53
C ILE A 340 -45.91 0.97 -39.52
N GLY A 341 -45.50 2.25 -39.61
CA GLY A 341 -45.97 3.22 -40.58
C GLY A 341 -45.67 2.84 -42.03
N ALA A 342 -44.46 2.31 -42.30
CA ALA A 342 -44.08 1.85 -43.63
C ALA A 342 -44.86 0.58 -44.07
N LEU A 343 -45.15 -0.34 -43.15
CA LEU A 343 -45.98 -1.51 -43.41
C LEU A 343 -47.46 -1.10 -43.64
N GLY A 344 -47.98 -0.14 -42.89
CA GLY A 344 -49.32 0.39 -43.10
C GLY A 344 -49.49 1.10 -44.45
N LEU A 345 -48.50 1.90 -44.87
CA LEU A 345 -48.50 2.57 -46.19
C LEU A 345 -48.38 1.56 -47.36
N GLY A 346 -47.53 0.54 -47.19
CA GLY A 346 -47.44 -0.54 -48.17
C GLY A 346 -48.73 -1.32 -48.36
N LEU A 347 -49.48 -1.58 -47.29
CA LEU A 347 -50.74 -2.29 -47.31
C LEU A 347 -51.86 -1.44 -47.98
N THR A 348 -51.89 -0.13 -47.72
CA THR A 348 -52.88 0.77 -48.39
C THR A 348 -52.59 0.94 -49.87
N ILE A 349 -51.31 0.97 -50.31
CA ILE A 349 -50.92 1.00 -51.74
C ILE A 349 -51.28 -0.32 -52.39
N ALA A 350 -51.06 -1.45 -51.78
CA ALA A 350 -51.44 -2.79 -52.34
C ALA A 350 -52.95 -2.92 -52.51
N ILE A 351 -53.77 -2.44 -51.56
CA ILE A 351 -55.23 -2.47 -51.67
C ILE A 351 -55.70 -1.50 -52.75
N ALA A 352 -55.11 -0.35 -52.94
CA ALA A 352 -55.44 0.62 -53.97
C ALA A 352 -55.12 0.08 -55.39
N VAL A 353 -54.00 -0.63 -55.56
CA VAL A 353 -53.59 -1.26 -56.83
C VAL A 353 -54.51 -2.42 -57.20
N THR A 354 -54.93 -3.24 -56.22
CA THR A 354 -55.90 -4.33 -56.47
C THR A 354 -57.31 -3.83 -56.82
N ALA A 355 -57.72 -2.71 -56.18
CA ALA A 355 -59.01 -2.07 -56.49
C ALA A 355 -59.04 -1.40 -57.89
N ALA A 356 -57.89 -0.86 -58.33
CA ALA A 356 -57.77 -0.22 -59.64
C ALA A 356 -57.61 -1.21 -60.79
N GLY A 357 -57.07 -2.41 -60.53
CA GLY A 357 -56.85 -3.46 -61.54
C GLY A 357 -58.07 -4.30 -61.88
N GLY A 358 -59.18 -4.15 -61.13
CA GLY A 358 -60.41 -4.95 -61.34
C GLY A 358 -61.38 -4.44 -62.37
N SER A 359 -61.07 -3.33 -63.11
CA SER A 359 -62.02 -2.75 -64.09
C SER A 359 -61.54 -2.76 -65.54
N LEU A 360 -60.60 -3.65 -65.94
CA LEU A 360 -60.06 -3.69 -67.30
C LEU A 360 -60.30 -5.05 -68.07
N PHE A 361 -61.15 -5.92 -67.53
CA PHE A 361 -61.62 -7.06 -68.29
C PHE A 361 -63.09 -7.29 -68.00
N GLY A 362 -63.93 -6.63 -68.82
CA GLY A 362 -65.35 -6.79 -68.94
C GLY A 362 -65.86 -6.18 -70.22
#